data_8808d7a95f47fae68671aa4e90bbe888
#
_entry.id   8808d7a95f47fae68671aa4e90bbe888
#
_cell.length_a   1.000
_cell.length_b   1.000
_cell.length_c   1.000
_cell.angle_alpha   90.00
_cell.angle_beta   90.00
_cell.angle_gamma   90.00
#
_symmetry.space_group_name_H-M   'P 1'
#
loop_
_entity.id
_entity.type
_entity.pdbx_description
1 polymer ?
#
loop_
_entity_poly.entity_id
_entity_poly.type
_entity_poly.pdbx_seq_one_letter_code
_entity_poly.pdbx_strand_id
1 'polypeptide(L)'
;MNFRRKVGDKVAVLKPEEWLEPDKLLLLEGWAREGLFDKQICKNMGVSEATLTNYKRKYPEIKEALRKGKEVVDFEVENAMFKRAIGYTIRISEDKLDKDGIVHNCERDLHIPGDVTAQIFWLKNRKRMQWRDKIEHGVDNTEVTKLDELLKEIKKDATE
;
A
#
# COMPACT_ATOMS: atom_id res chain seq x y z
N MET A 1 1.51 -11.02 25.89
CA MET A 1 0.38 -11.78 26.47
C MET A 1 -0.44 -12.37 25.32
N ASN A 2 -0.36 -13.70 25.13
CA ASN A 2 -1.10 -14.40 24.06
C ASN A 2 -2.56 -14.58 24.48
N PHE A 3 -3.46 -13.77 23.96
CA PHE A 3 -4.89 -14.03 24.01
C PHE A 3 -5.28 -15.11 22.99
N ARG A 4 -4.96 -16.39 23.28
CA ARG A 4 -5.60 -17.52 22.62
C ARG A 4 -7.04 -17.64 23.14
N ARG A 5 -8.01 -17.05 22.42
CA ARG A 5 -9.42 -17.40 22.63
C ARG A 5 -9.65 -18.83 22.16
N LYS A 6 -10.27 -19.64 23.02
CA LYS A 6 -10.69 -21.02 22.75
C LYS A 6 -11.63 -21.02 21.53
N VAL A 7 -11.40 -21.95 20.61
CA VAL A 7 -12.29 -22.26 19.50
C VAL A 7 -13.57 -22.83 20.08
N GLY A 8 -14.68 -22.06 20.02
CA GLY A 8 -15.98 -22.56 20.48
C GLY A 8 -16.99 -21.49 20.96
N ASP A 9 -16.54 -20.34 21.42
CA ASP A 9 -17.48 -19.30 21.84
C ASP A 9 -17.93 -18.50 20.60
N LYS A 10 -19.25 -18.51 20.34
CA LYS A 10 -19.86 -17.54 19.41
C LYS A 10 -19.51 -16.15 19.94
N VAL A 11 -18.57 -15.47 19.29
CA VAL A 11 -18.25 -14.08 19.59
C VAL A 11 -19.56 -13.32 19.42
N ALA A 12 -20.12 -12.81 20.51
CA ALA A 12 -21.30 -11.95 20.45
C ALA A 12 -20.95 -10.77 19.55
N VAL A 13 -21.67 -10.65 18.43
CA VAL A 13 -21.46 -9.54 17.49
C VAL A 13 -21.89 -8.28 18.21
N LEU A 14 -20.94 -7.41 18.53
CA LEU A 14 -21.20 -6.14 19.19
C LEU A 14 -22.05 -5.26 18.25
N LYS A 15 -22.95 -4.47 18.85
CA LYS A 15 -23.74 -3.48 18.11
C LYS A 15 -22.80 -2.39 17.56
N PRO A 16 -23.16 -1.72 16.47
CA PRO A 16 -22.33 -0.65 15.89
C PRO A 16 -21.96 0.44 16.90
N GLU A 17 -22.88 0.78 17.79
CA GLU A 17 -22.71 1.84 18.81
C GLU A 17 -21.64 1.46 19.84
N GLU A 18 -21.48 0.18 20.17
CA GLU A 18 -20.45 -0.31 21.10
C GLU A 18 -19.04 -0.15 20.50
N TRP A 19 -18.92 -0.12 19.17
CA TRP A 19 -17.63 0.14 18.50
C TRP A 19 -17.23 1.61 18.50
N LEU A 20 -18.10 2.52 18.90
CA LEU A 20 -17.81 3.95 19.08
C LEU A 20 -17.24 4.28 20.44
N GLU A 21 -17.22 3.33 21.37
CA GLU A 21 -16.55 3.52 22.66
C GLU A 21 -15.04 3.77 22.46
N PRO A 22 -14.43 4.67 23.25
CA PRO A 22 -13.01 5.04 23.11
C PRO A 22 -12.07 3.83 23.12
N ASP A 23 -12.30 2.86 23.98
CA ASP A 23 -11.48 1.65 24.10
C ASP A 23 -11.58 0.77 22.85
N LYS A 24 -12.75 0.75 22.19
CA LYS A 24 -12.98 0.00 20.95
C LYS A 24 -12.36 0.69 19.74
N LEU A 25 -12.46 2.01 19.69
CA LEU A 25 -11.78 2.80 18.66
C LEU A 25 -10.26 2.65 18.76
N LEU A 26 -9.71 2.68 19.99
CA LEU A 26 -8.28 2.44 20.22
C LEU A 26 -7.87 1.01 19.79
N LEU A 27 -8.74 0.02 20.03
CA LEU A 27 -8.50 -1.36 19.59
C LEU A 27 -8.48 -1.46 18.05
N LEU A 28 -9.40 -0.78 17.36
CA LEU A 28 -9.44 -0.73 15.90
C LEU A 28 -8.18 -0.05 15.33
N GLU A 29 -7.76 1.05 15.92
CA GLU A 29 -6.52 1.76 15.58
C GLU A 29 -5.30 0.83 15.78
N GLY A 30 -5.25 0.11 16.91
CA GLY A 30 -4.19 -0.85 17.21
C GLY A 30 -4.09 -1.96 16.15
N TRP A 31 -5.21 -2.59 15.78
CA TRP A 31 -5.21 -3.62 14.74
C TRP A 31 -4.76 -3.09 13.38
N ALA A 32 -5.18 -1.87 13.03
CA ALA A 32 -4.74 -1.23 11.80
C ALA A 32 -3.24 -0.90 11.85
N ARG A 33 -2.71 -0.49 13.01
CA ARG A 33 -1.29 -0.22 13.25
C ARG A 33 -0.41 -1.48 13.20
N GLU A 34 -0.98 -2.64 13.55
CA GLU A 34 -0.34 -3.95 13.38
C GLU A 34 -0.34 -4.43 11.92
N GLY A 35 -0.87 -3.64 10.99
CA GLY A 35 -0.93 -3.97 9.56
C GLY A 35 -2.03 -4.97 9.20
N LEU A 36 -3.05 -5.18 10.04
CA LEU A 36 -4.15 -6.06 9.72
C LEU A 36 -4.99 -5.49 8.56
N PHE A 37 -5.28 -6.34 7.58
CA PHE A 37 -6.20 -6.01 6.51
C PHE A 37 -7.66 -5.99 6.98
N ASP A 38 -8.51 -5.29 6.26
CA ASP A 38 -9.94 -5.17 6.57
C ASP A 38 -10.62 -6.52 6.81
N LYS A 39 -10.26 -7.55 6.04
CA LYS A 39 -10.76 -8.93 6.23
C LYS A 39 -10.39 -9.53 7.60
N GLN A 40 -9.19 -9.28 8.08
CA GLN A 40 -8.72 -9.74 9.38
C GLN A 40 -9.39 -8.96 10.52
N ILE A 41 -9.54 -7.64 10.33
CA ILE A 41 -10.26 -6.77 11.27
C ILE A 41 -11.74 -7.21 11.37
N CYS A 42 -12.39 -7.49 10.25
CA CYS A 42 -13.76 -8.02 10.23
C CYS A 42 -13.88 -9.32 11.03
N LYS A 43 -12.90 -10.23 10.87
CA LYS A 43 -12.87 -11.49 11.64
C LYS A 43 -12.72 -11.25 13.14
N ASN A 44 -11.89 -10.28 13.53
CA ASN A 44 -11.71 -9.92 14.94
C ASN A 44 -12.96 -9.24 15.52
N MET A 45 -13.65 -8.44 14.72
CA MET A 45 -14.91 -7.80 15.08
C MET A 45 -16.10 -8.76 15.08
N GLY A 46 -16.00 -9.91 14.41
CA GLY A 46 -17.12 -10.84 14.19
C GLY A 46 -18.14 -10.35 13.15
N VAL A 47 -17.74 -9.48 12.22
CA VAL A 47 -18.64 -8.90 11.21
C VAL A 47 -18.18 -9.24 9.78
N SER A 48 -19.08 -9.05 8.79
CA SER A 48 -18.72 -9.19 7.38
C SER A 48 -18.00 -7.94 6.84
N GLU A 49 -17.26 -8.09 5.75
CA GLU A 49 -16.60 -6.96 5.07
C GLU A 49 -17.61 -5.90 4.60
N ALA A 50 -18.79 -6.33 4.13
CA ALA A 50 -19.88 -5.43 3.78
C ALA A 50 -20.38 -4.63 4.99
N THR A 51 -20.45 -5.26 6.16
CA THR A 51 -20.83 -4.60 7.42
C THR A 51 -19.81 -3.57 7.83
N LEU A 52 -18.51 -3.90 7.78
CA LEU A 52 -17.42 -2.96 8.09
C LEU A 52 -17.44 -1.76 7.12
N THR A 53 -17.67 -2.01 5.83
CA THR A 53 -17.80 -0.94 4.83
C THR A 53 -18.96 0.00 5.15
N ASN A 54 -20.10 -0.54 5.58
CA ASN A 54 -21.24 0.25 6.02
C ASN A 54 -20.92 1.04 7.31
N TYR A 55 -20.18 0.45 8.25
CA TYR A 55 -19.74 1.13 9.48
C TYR A 55 -18.83 2.31 9.15
N LYS A 56 -17.82 2.11 8.29
CA LYS A 56 -16.93 3.19 7.82
C LYS A 56 -17.70 4.35 7.16
N ARG A 57 -18.79 4.04 6.46
CA ARG A 57 -19.64 5.07 5.81
C ARG A 57 -20.52 5.82 6.80
N LYS A 58 -21.08 5.10 7.79
CA LYS A 58 -22.06 5.65 8.73
C LYS A 58 -21.40 6.33 9.93
N TYR A 59 -20.24 5.83 10.36
CA TYR A 59 -19.54 6.27 11.56
C TYR A 59 -18.12 6.76 11.21
N PRO A 60 -17.93 8.08 11.07
CA PRO A 60 -16.63 8.65 10.71
C PRO A 60 -15.53 8.34 11.73
N GLU A 61 -15.87 8.13 13.00
CA GLU A 61 -14.94 7.78 14.07
C GLU A 61 -14.24 6.45 13.81
N ILE A 62 -14.99 5.44 13.37
CA ILE A 62 -14.44 4.11 13.00
C ILE A 62 -13.51 4.25 11.80
N LYS A 63 -13.94 5.03 10.79
CA LYS A 63 -13.11 5.28 9.61
C LYS A 63 -11.80 5.96 9.99
N GLU A 64 -11.87 6.96 10.87
CA GLU A 64 -10.72 7.74 11.30
C GLU A 64 -9.76 6.92 12.16
N ALA A 65 -10.25 6.09 13.08
CA ALA A 65 -9.42 5.19 13.88
C ALA A 65 -8.63 4.23 12.99
N LEU A 66 -9.29 3.60 12.02
CA LEU A 66 -8.63 2.70 11.06
C LEU A 66 -7.63 3.44 10.16
N ARG A 67 -7.94 4.67 9.73
CA ARG A 67 -7.04 5.51 8.93
C ARG A 67 -5.76 5.84 9.71
N LYS A 68 -5.89 6.32 10.94
CA LYS A 68 -4.74 6.66 11.80
C LYS A 68 -3.81 5.46 12.03
N GLY A 69 -4.38 4.28 12.27
CA GLY A 69 -3.59 3.07 12.42
C GLY A 69 -2.81 2.72 11.16
N LYS A 70 -3.46 2.77 9.98
CA LYS A 70 -2.84 2.46 8.69
C LYS A 70 -1.75 3.45 8.31
N GLU A 71 -1.93 4.74 8.55
CA GLU A 71 -0.93 5.77 8.25
C GLU A 71 0.45 5.48 8.87
N VAL A 72 0.49 4.88 10.05
CA VAL A 72 1.75 4.53 10.71
C VAL A 72 2.50 3.47 9.90
N VAL A 73 1.78 2.43 9.45
CA VAL A 73 2.37 1.34 8.63
C VAL A 73 2.78 1.86 7.25
N ASP A 74 1.91 2.64 6.61
CA ASP A 74 2.21 3.24 5.30
C ASP A 74 3.48 4.10 5.38
N PHE A 75 3.65 4.89 6.45
CA PHE A 75 4.85 5.69 6.68
C PHE A 75 6.11 4.83 6.87
N GLU A 76 6.03 3.71 7.57
CA GLU A 76 7.15 2.77 7.74
C GLU A 76 7.56 2.16 6.40
N VAL A 77 6.58 1.74 5.59
CA VAL A 77 6.82 1.20 4.24
C VAL A 77 7.42 2.25 3.31
N GLU A 78 6.88 3.49 3.32
CA GLU A 78 7.43 4.60 2.55
C GLU A 78 8.88 4.89 2.93
N ASN A 79 9.22 4.91 4.22
CA ASN A 79 10.58 5.10 4.68
C ASN A 79 11.51 3.96 4.26
N ALA A 80 11.04 2.72 4.34
CA ALA A 80 11.81 1.55 3.90
C ALA A 80 12.07 1.60 2.39
N MET A 81 11.05 1.94 1.60
CA MET A 81 11.17 2.13 0.15
C MET A 81 12.13 3.26 -0.19
N PHE A 82 12.05 4.40 0.50
CA PHE A 82 12.97 5.52 0.31
C PHE A 82 14.42 5.13 0.60
N LYS A 83 14.67 4.46 1.73
CA LYS A 83 16.02 3.92 2.06
C LYS A 83 16.49 2.97 0.96
N ARG A 84 15.62 2.09 0.48
CA ARG A 84 15.95 1.17 -0.60
C ARG A 84 16.28 1.89 -1.90
N ALA A 85 15.55 2.97 -2.22
CA ALA A 85 15.79 3.76 -3.43
C ALA A 85 17.14 4.48 -3.42
N ILE A 86 17.53 5.11 -2.30
CA ILE A 86 18.80 5.85 -2.21
C ILE A 86 19.99 4.97 -1.89
N GLY A 87 19.78 3.75 -1.39
CA GLY A 87 20.79 2.91 -0.79
C GLY A 87 21.09 3.28 0.67
N TYR A 88 21.74 2.39 1.38
CA TYR A 88 22.08 2.59 2.79
C TYR A 88 23.30 1.74 3.17
N THR A 89 23.93 2.10 4.29
CA THR A 89 25.06 1.35 4.83
C THR A 89 24.62 0.67 6.12
N ILE A 90 24.96 -0.60 6.25
CA ILE A 90 24.74 -1.38 7.46
C ILE A 90 26.08 -1.81 8.04
N ARG A 91 26.17 -1.86 9.37
CA ARG A 91 27.31 -2.47 10.05
C ARG A 91 27.00 -3.94 10.28
N ILE A 92 27.86 -4.80 9.75
CA ILE A 92 27.78 -6.24 9.93
C ILE A 92 28.94 -6.71 10.79
N SER A 93 28.64 -7.67 11.69
CA SER A 93 29.63 -8.36 12.50
C SER A 93 29.78 -9.78 11.94
N GLU A 94 30.97 -10.15 11.58
CA GLU A 94 31.31 -11.47 11.05
C GLU A 94 32.36 -12.12 11.94
N ASP A 95 32.13 -13.37 12.34
CA ASP A 95 33.13 -14.16 13.02
C ASP A 95 34.04 -14.83 11.99
N LYS A 96 35.32 -14.48 12.02
CA LYS A 96 36.36 -15.09 11.19
C LYS A 96 37.23 -16.02 12.01
N LEU A 97 37.40 -17.27 11.52
CA LEU A 97 38.36 -18.19 12.07
C LEU A 97 39.76 -17.86 11.54
N ASP A 98 40.72 -17.72 12.43
CA ASP A 98 42.12 -17.65 12.06
C ASP A 98 42.68 -19.05 11.78
N LYS A 99 43.91 -19.12 11.23
CA LYS A 99 44.62 -20.38 10.95
C LYS A 99 44.88 -21.23 12.19
N ASP A 100 44.87 -20.59 13.35
CA ASP A 100 45.05 -21.23 14.66
C ASP A 100 43.71 -21.64 15.31
N GLY A 101 42.57 -21.51 14.60
CA GLY A 101 41.23 -21.85 15.09
C GLY A 101 40.62 -20.86 16.08
N ILE A 102 41.20 -19.65 16.17
CA ILE A 102 40.65 -18.58 17.02
C ILE A 102 39.61 -17.79 16.27
N VAL A 103 38.44 -17.58 16.90
CA VAL A 103 37.37 -16.78 16.34
C VAL A 103 37.62 -15.30 16.63
N HIS A 104 37.72 -14.51 15.58
CA HIS A 104 37.82 -13.06 15.67
C HIS A 104 36.53 -12.44 15.18
N ASN A 105 35.88 -11.61 16.01
CA ASN A 105 34.76 -10.81 15.60
C ASN A 105 35.25 -9.57 14.85
N CYS A 106 34.90 -9.48 13.57
CA CYS A 106 35.27 -8.35 12.70
C CYS A 106 34.01 -7.57 12.31
N GLU A 107 33.99 -6.30 12.67
CA GLU A 107 32.94 -5.39 12.20
C GLU A 107 33.35 -4.72 10.90
N ARG A 108 32.44 -4.66 9.95
CA ARG A 108 32.64 -3.92 8.71
C ARG A 108 31.36 -3.23 8.26
N ASP A 109 31.51 -2.10 7.62
CA ASP A 109 30.42 -1.40 6.98
C ASP A 109 30.18 -1.99 5.59
N LEU A 110 28.96 -2.45 5.33
CA LEU A 110 28.49 -2.94 4.04
C LEU A 110 27.54 -1.93 3.42
N HIS A 111 27.94 -1.38 2.28
CA HIS A 111 27.07 -0.50 1.51
C HIS A 111 26.11 -1.33 0.64
N ILE A 112 24.81 -1.11 0.84
CA ILE A 112 23.74 -1.65 0.01
C ILE A 112 23.38 -0.58 -1.03
N PRO A 113 23.65 -0.81 -2.32
CA PRO A 113 23.36 0.17 -3.36
C PRO A 113 21.85 0.38 -3.51
N GLY A 114 21.48 1.57 -4.02
CA GLY A 114 20.10 1.90 -4.31
C GLY A 114 19.51 1.00 -5.40
N ASP A 115 18.22 0.70 -5.25
CA ASP A 115 17.45 -0.13 -6.18
C ASP A 115 16.79 0.73 -7.25
N VAL A 116 17.07 0.44 -8.53
CA VAL A 116 16.58 1.20 -9.67
C VAL A 116 15.05 1.16 -9.76
N THR A 117 14.43 0.03 -9.44
CA THR A 117 12.97 -0.11 -9.47
C THR A 117 12.31 0.80 -8.44
N ALA A 118 12.86 0.82 -7.22
CA ALA A 118 12.39 1.70 -6.16
C ALA A 118 12.59 3.19 -6.53
N GLN A 119 13.70 3.55 -7.18
CA GLN A 119 13.96 4.91 -7.66
C GLN A 119 12.94 5.32 -8.73
N ILE A 120 12.69 4.47 -9.72
CA ILE A 120 11.72 4.73 -10.79
C ILE A 120 10.32 4.87 -10.18
N PHE A 121 9.91 3.97 -9.29
CA PHE A 121 8.61 4.02 -8.62
C PHE A 121 8.45 5.33 -7.85
N TRP A 122 9.45 5.73 -7.06
CA TRP A 122 9.43 6.98 -6.30
C TRP A 122 9.32 8.20 -7.22
N LEU A 123 10.14 8.28 -8.26
CA LEU A 123 10.16 9.42 -9.19
C LEU A 123 8.88 9.55 -10.00
N LYS A 124 8.33 8.43 -10.50
CA LYS A 124 7.06 8.42 -11.24
C LYS A 124 5.87 8.87 -10.40
N ASN A 125 5.84 8.53 -9.12
CA ASN A 125 4.75 8.93 -8.23
C ASN A 125 4.93 10.36 -7.71
N ARG A 126 6.14 10.74 -7.27
CA ARG A 126 6.38 12.04 -6.63
C ARG A 126 6.62 13.17 -7.62
N LYS A 127 7.25 12.88 -8.76
CA LYS A 127 7.55 13.84 -9.82
C LYS A 127 6.86 13.45 -11.13
N ARG A 128 5.60 13.11 -11.06
CA ARG A 128 4.79 12.58 -12.15
C ARG A 128 4.86 13.40 -13.44
N MET A 129 4.98 14.72 -13.35
CA MET A 129 5.06 15.60 -14.52
C MET A 129 6.38 15.46 -15.29
N GLN A 130 7.46 15.06 -14.60
CA GLN A 130 8.81 14.93 -15.18
C GLN A 130 9.14 13.49 -15.57
N TRP A 131 8.58 12.50 -14.84
CA TRP A 131 8.98 11.10 -14.91
C TRP A 131 7.83 10.14 -15.27
N ARG A 132 6.71 10.65 -15.81
CA ARG A 132 5.66 9.75 -16.29
C ARG A 132 6.10 9.08 -17.58
N ASP A 133 5.67 7.84 -17.80
CA ASP A 133 5.77 7.20 -19.09
C ASP A 133 4.91 8.00 -20.10
N LYS A 134 5.54 8.57 -21.10
CA LYS A 134 4.82 9.16 -22.24
C LYS A 134 4.27 7.99 -23.06
N ILE A 135 3.05 7.60 -22.81
CA ILE A 135 2.28 6.84 -23.79
C ILE A 135 1.80 7.92 -24.78
N GLU A 136 2.59 8.18 -25.79
CA GLU A 136 2.12 8.86 -26.98
C GLU A 136 1.19 7.85 -27.68
N HIS A 137 -0.08 7.85 -27.30
CA HIS A 137 -1.11 7.42 -28.20
C HIS A 137 -1.15 8.51 -29.27
N GLY A 138 -0.32 8.38 -30.28
CA GLY A 138 -0.48 9.05 -31.54
C GLY A 138 -1.75 8.52 -32.18
N VAL A 139 -2.88 8.96 -31.69
CA VAL A 139 -4.06 9.06 -32.55
C VAL A 139 -3.68 10.21 -33.45
N ASP A 140 -3.17 9.82 -34.62
CA ASP A 140 -2.86 10.78 -35.66
C ASP A 140 -4.21 11.41 -36.06
N ASN A 141 -4.51 12.58 -35.49
CA ASN A 141 -5.75 13.32 -35.80
C ASN A 141 -5.91 13.54 -37.29
N THR A 142 -4.84 13.38 -38.06
CA THR A 142 -4.83 13.41 -39.54
C THR A 142 -5.57 12.22 -40.15
N GLU A 143 -5.53 11.04 -39.55
CA GLU A 143 -6.28 9.88 -40.05
C GLU A 143 -7.79 9.98 -39.71
N VAL A 144 -8.12 10.52 -38.53
CA VAL A 144 -9.53 10.77 -38.16
C VAL A 144 -10.17 11.83 -39.04
N THR A 145 -9.44 12.92 -39.33
CA THR A 145 -9.92 13.98 -40.28
C THR A 145 -10.09 13.47 -41.69
N LYS A 146 -9.17 12.62 -42.18
CA LYS A 146 -9.30 11.99 -43.53
C LYS A 146 -10.50 11.05 -43.61
N LEU A 147 -10.75 10.29 -42.55
CA LEU A 147 -11.91 9.39 -42.47
C LEU A 147 -13.23 10.16 -42.46
N ASP A 148 -13.29 11.28 -41.73
CA ASP A 148 -14.47 12.15 -41.69
C ASP A 148 -14.71 12.87 -43.04
N GLU A 149 -13.67 13.21 -43.75
CA GLU A 149 -13.77 13.78 -45.10
C GLU A 149 -14.29 12.76 -46.10
N LEU A 150 -13.75 11.54 -46.10
CA LEU A 150 -14.22 10.44 -46.94
C LEU A 150 -15.69 10.09 -46.66
N LEU A 151 -16.09 10.06 -45.39
CA LEU A 151 -17.49 9.83 -45.01
C LEU A 151 -18.44 10.92 -45.46
N LYS A 152 -17.97 12.18 -45.53
CA LYS A 152 -18.75 13.30 -46.08
C LYS A 152 -18.90 13.21 -47.62
N GLU A 153 -17.84 12.79 -48.32
CA GLU A 153 -17.91 12.54 -49.79
C GLU A 153 -18.88 11.42 -50.14
N ILE A 154 -18.77 10.25 -49.45
CA ILE A 154 -19.69 9.13 -49.68
C ILE A 154 -21.14 9.51 -49.43
N LYS A 155 -21.41 10.31 -48.40
CA LYS A 155 -22.79 10.77 -48.09
C LYS A 155 -23.30 11.74 -49.16
N LYS A 156 -22.46 12.52 -49.79
CA LYS A 156 -22.85 13.45 -50.86
C LYS A 156 -23.21 12.69 -52.15
N ASP A 157 -22.40 11.68 -52.50
CA ASP A 157 -22.65 10.83 -53.70
C ASP A 157 -23.88 9.93 -53.56
N ALA A 158 -24.31 9.62 -52.31
CA ALA A 158 -25.51 8.84 -52.06
C ALA A 158 -26.82 9.65 -52.02
N THR A 159 -26.73 10.96 -52.18
CA THR A 159 -27.89 11.89 -52.16
C THR A 159 -28.17 12.57 -53.52
N GLU A 160 -27.36 12.29 -54.54
CA GLU A 160 -27.64 12.60 -55.97
C GLU A 160 -28.23 11.34 -56.67
#